data_1bad6cb245f5ec5f712d37ec1011c703
#
_entry.id   1bad6cb245f5ec5f712d37ec1011c703
#
_cell.length_a   1.000
_cell.length_b   1.000
_cell.length_c   1.000
_cell.angle_alpha   90.00
_cell.angle_beta   90.00
_cell.angle_gamma   90.00
#
_symmetry.space_group_name_H-M   'P 1'
#
loop_
_entity.id
_entity.type
_entity.pdbx_description
1 polymer ?
#
loop_
_entity_poly.entity_id
_entity_poly.type
_entity_poly.pdbx_seq_one_letter_code
_entity_poly.pdbx_strand_id
1 'polypeptide(L)'
;MVLAAHNGRVFHSRILAKALFKKNLLRAFQSVVIGFVDTLPLFKNLLLGRQSCKQKSLVEDCLNKSYDFHNSLEDVKSLRDLLLYHNPSCSSLSVHSFTVGFVSQSLEHYERETVNLPSFKCPVADKILTNARAKRIAGSGLNLHQIRLIHARGGYDGLHSVLSSKSSKGRSVVTASKKVL
;
A
#
# COMPACT_ATOMS: atom_id res chain seq x y z
N MET A 1 11.35 15.95 7.77
CA MET A 1 10.52 16.46 6.65
C MET A 1 9.43 15.43 6.36
N VAL A 2 8.24 15.89 5.93
CA VAL A 2 7.15 15.01 5.45
C VAL A 2 6.89 15.36 3.97
N LEU A 3 6.67 14.36 3.13
CA LEU A 3 6.38 14.53 1.72
C LEU A 3 4.88 14.33 1.46
N ALA A 4 4.26 15.20 0.68
CA ALA A 4 2.88 15.05 0.26
C ALA A 4 2.81 14.53 -1.18
N ALA A 5 1.90 13.58 -1.44
CA ALA A 5 1.68 13.05 -2.78
C ALA A 5 0.22 12.60 -2.94
N HIS A 6 -0.36 12.87 -4.09
CA HIS A 6 -1.71 12.42 -4.42
C HIS A 6 -1.70 10.94 -4.78
N ASN A 7 -2.53 10.13 -4.11
CA ASN A 7 -2.45 8.66 -4.16
C ASN A 7 -1.06 8.12 -3.75
N GLY A 8 -0.43 8.81 -2.81
CA GLY A 8 0.97 8.60 -2.42
C GLY A 8 1.23 7.23 -1.82
N ARG A 9 0.29 6.71 -1.02
CA ARG A 9 0.44 5.41 -0.31
C ARG A 9 0.52 4.22 -1.28
N VAL A 10 -0.23 4.27 -2.37
CA VAL A 10 -0.33 3.15 -3.31
C VAL A 10 0.68 3.27 -4.45
N PHE A 11 0.99 4.46 -4.88
CA PHE A 11 1.78 4.70 -6.09
C PHE A 11 3.14 5.34 -5.81
N HIS A 12 3.18 6.65 -5.51
CA HIS A 12 4.42 7.43 -5.51
C HIS A 12 5.45 6.96 -4.48
N SER A 13 5.03 6.69 -3.23
CA SER A 13 5.96 6.26 -2.19
C SER A 13 6.63 4.92 -2.48
N ARG A 14 5.92 4.01 -3.14
CA ARG A 14 6.48 2.70 -3.52
C ARG A 14 7.51 2.82 -4.63
N ILE A 15 7.25 3.65 -5.64
CA ILE A 15 8.23 3.91 -6.72
C ILE A 15 9.49 4.52 -6.15
N LEU A 16 9.34 5.56 -5.31
CA LEU A 16 10.46 6.23 -4.65
C LEU A 16 11.25 5.27 -3.77
N ALA A 17 10.58 4.51 -2.89
CA ALA A 17 11.25 3.55 -2.01
C ALA A 17 12.01 2.47 -2.79
N LYS A 18 11.43 1.96 -3.89
CA LYS A 18 12.11 0.99 -4.77
C LYS A 18 13.36 1.58 -5.43
N ALA A 19 13.29 2.83 -5.87
CA ALA A 19 14.44 3.53 -6.45
C ALA A 19 15.55 3.76 -5.40
N LEU A 20 15.18 4.21 -4.20
CA LEU A 20 16.10 4.42 -3.08
C LEU A 20 16.76 3.13 -2.62
N PHE A 21 15.99 2.03 -2.54
CA PHE A 21 16.51 0.72 -2.19
C PHE A 21 17.55 0.24 -3.20
N LYS A 22 17.25 0.33 -4.51
CA LYS A 22 18.20 -0.03 -5.59
C LYS A 22 19.52 0.74 -5.55
N LYS A 23 19.51 1.95 -4.99
CA LYS A 23 20.68 2.83 -4.90
C LYS A 23 21.33 2.84 -3.51
N ASN A 24 20.88 1.98 -2.58
CA ASN A 24 21.33 1.97 -1.18
C ASN A 24 21.16 3.32 -0.45
N LEU A 25 20.19 4.14 -0.88
CA LEU A 25 19.95 5.48 -0.33
C LEU A 25 18.81 5.51 0.70
N LEU A 26 18.17 4.39 1.00
CA LEU A 26 16.99 4.35 1.87
C LEU A 26 17.29 4.88 3.28
N ARG A 27 18.42 4.51 3.89
CA ARG A 27 18.81 4.99 5.22
C ARG A 27 19.07 6.51 5.24
N ALA A 28 19.79 7.03 4.25
CA ALA A 28 20.03 8.46 4.11
C ALA A 28 18.72 9.23 3.89
N PHE A 29 17.79 8.67 3.13
CA PHE A 29 16.47 9.24 2.95
C PHE A 29 15.67 9.26 4.27
N GLN A 30 15.70 8.19 5.06
CA GLN A 30 15.00 8.08 6.34
C GLN A 30 15.54 9.06 7.40
N SER A 31 16.80 9.50 7.32
CA SER A 31 17.34 10.51 8.25
C SER A 31 16.75 11.91 8.00
N VAL A 32 16.22 12.16 6.80
CA VAL A 32 15.65 13.46 6.39
C VAL A 32 14.13 13.41 6.32
N VAL A 33 13.57 12.32 5.79
CA VAL A 33 12.13 12.15 5.56
C VAL A 33 11.55 11.17 6.58
N ILE A 34 10.69 11.66 7.45
CA ILE A 34 10.03 10.85 8.48
C ILE A 34 8.79 10.11 7.95
N GLY A 35 8.18 10.62 6.87
CA GLY A 35 6.98 10.00 6.30
C GLY A 35 6.37 10.79 5.15
N PHE A 36 5.17 10.36 4.81
CA PHE A 36 4.38 10.86 3.71
C PHE A 36 2.96 11.21 4.16
N VAL A 37 2.31 12.10 3.42
CA VAL A 37 0.86 12.34 3.47
C VAL A 37 0.24 11.91 2.13
N ASP A 38 -0.81 11.09 2.18
CA ASP A 38 -1.62 10.77 1.01
C ASP A 38 -2.76 11.75 0.88
N THR A 39 -2.69 12.62 -0.11
CA THR A 39 -3.68 13.68 -0.29
C THR A 39 -4.97 13.22 -0.96
N LEU A 40 -5.01 12.04 -1.60
CA LEU A 40 -6.25 11.52 -2.19
C LEU A 40 -7.30 11.20 -1.11
N PRO A 41 -7.03 10.37 -0.08
CA PRO A 41 -7.98 10.17 1.00
C PRO A 41 -8.18 11.42 1.86
N LEU A 42 -7.19 12.30 1.98
CA LEU A 42 -7.35 13.60 2.64
C LEU A 42 -8.44 14.42 1.98
N PHE A 43 -8.36 14.64 0.65
CA PHE A 43 -9.37 15.40 -0.07
C PHE A 43 -10.74 14.72 -0.11
N LYS A 44 -10.79 13.39 -0.12
CA LYS A 44 -12.06 12.66 0.03
C LYS A 44 -12.75 12.95 1.36
N ASN A 45 -11.99 13.10 2.43
CA ASN A 45 -12.52 13.42 3.75
C ASN A 45 -12.88 14.92 3.90
N LEU A 46 -12.10 15.80 3.27
CA LEU A 46 -12.38 17.24 3.31
C LEU A 46 -13.58 17.64 2.44
N LEU A 47 -13.79 16.93 1.33
CA LEU A 47 -14.76 17.25 0.28
C LEU A 47 -15.82 16.15 0.19
N LEU A 48 -16.54 15.92 1.29
CA LEU A 48 -17.59 14.92 1.38
C LEU A 48 -18.67 15.14 0.29
N GLY A 49 -19.13 14.05 -0.30
CA GLY A 49 -20.15 14.09 -1.37
C GLY A 49 -19.61 14.38 -2.77
N ARG A 50 -18.33 14.67 -2.92
CA ARG A 50 -17.74 14.92 -4.23
C ARG A 50 -17.59 13.62 -5.03
N GLN A 51 -18.01 13.62 -6.29
CA GLN A 51 -17.91 12.44 -7.17
C GLN A 51 -16.47 12.07 -7.54
N SER A 52 -15.59 13.05 -7.71
CA SER A 52 -14.21 12.84 -8.11
C SER A 52 -13.23 13.65 -7.27
N CYS A 53 -12.24 12.98 -6.70
CA CYS A 53 -11.08 13.60 -6.04
C CYS A 53 -9.79 13.38 -6.84
N LYS A 54 -9.86 13.19 -8.16
CA LYS A 54 -8.68 13.21 -9.02
C LYS A 54 -8.05 14.60 -8.98
N GLN A 55 -6.72 14.67 -8.97
CA GLN A 55 -6.01 15.96 -8.86
C GLN A 55 -6.45 16.94 -9.93
N LYS A 56 -6.56 16.52 -11.19
CA LYS A 56 -7.05 17.35 -12.29
C LYS A 56 -8.43 17.97 -11.98
N SER A 57 -9.42 17.14 -11.61
CA SER A 57 -10.76 17.62 -11.28
C SER A 57 -10.76 18.58 -10.09
N LEU A 58 -9.88 18.36 -9.10
CA LEU A 58 -9.74 19.26 -7.96
C LEU A 58 -9.17 20.62 -8.37
N VAL A 59 -8.17 20.63 -9.24
CA VAL A 59 -7.55 21.87 -9.74
C VAL A 59 -8.55 22.66 -10.57
N GLU A 60 -9.25 22.01 -11.49
CA GLU A 60 -10.26 22.65 -12.36
C GLU A 60 -11.39 23.27 -11.53
N ASP A 61 -11.93 22.52 -10.57
CA ASP A 61 -13.13 22.94 -9.85
C ASP A 61 -12.82 23.86 -8.63
N CYS A 62 -11.71 23.67 -7.93
CA CYS A 62 -11.39 24.45 -6.73
C CYS A 62 -10.51 25.67 -7.04
N LEU A 63 -9.61 25.57 -8.01
CA LEU A 63 -8.68 26.65 -8.35
C LEU A 63 -9.06 27.38 -9.64
N ASN A 64 -10.09 26.90 -10.36
CA ASN A 64 -10.51 27.42 -11.66
C ASN A 64 -9.33 27.54 -12.66
N LYS A 65 -8.46 26.52 -12.67
CA LYS A 65 -7.25 26.46 -13.50
C LYS A 65 -7.25 25.19 -14.33
N SER A 66 -6.75 25.25 -15.55
CA SER A 66 -6.29 24.07 -16.30
C SER A 66 -4.79 23.97 -16.18
N TYR A 67 -4.23 22.75 -16.19
CA TYR A 67 -2.80 22.51 -16.21
C TYR A 67 -2.48 21.27 -17.05
N ASP A 68 -1.24 21.16 -17.50
CA ASP A 68 -0.75 20.00 -18.23
C ASP A 68 -0.51 18.85 -17.23
N PHE A 69 -1.54 18.02 -17.04
CA PHE A 69 -1.48 16.86 -16.16
C PHE A 69 -0.58 15.77 -16.75
N HIS A 70 0.13 15.04 -15.89
CA HIS A 70 1.26 14.16 -16.18
C HIS A 70 2.59 14.88 -16.49
N ASN A 71 2.60 16.20 -16.42
CA ASN A 71 3.83 16.95 -16.23
C ASN A 71 4.16 16.99 -14.73
N SER A 72 5.24 16.33 -14.33
CA SER A 72 5.58 16.15 -12.92
C SER A 72 5.75 17.46 -12.13
N LEU A 73 6.27 18.51 -12.78
CA LEU A 73 6.43 19.81 -12.15
C LEU A 73 5.08 20.51 -11.93
N GLU A 74 4.22 20.45 -12.94
CA GLU A 74 2.87 21.04 -12.85
C GLU A 74 1.99 20.26 -11.87
N ASP A 75 2.11 18.93 -11.81
CA ASP A 75 1.45 18.10 -10.82
C ASP A 75 1.83 18.50 -9.38
N VAL A 76 3.13 18.72 -9.13
CA VAL A 76 3.62 19.15 -7.80
C VAL A 76 3.13 20.55 -7.43
N LYS A 77 3.21 21.52 -8.35
CA LYS A 77 2.73 22.89 -8.14
C LYS A 77 1.24 22.91 -7.85
N SER A 78 0.47 22.20 -8.66
CA SER A 78 -0.99 22.10 -8.51
C SER A 78 -1.40 21.45 -7.20
N LEU A 79 -0.69 20.41 -6.77
CA LEU A 79 -0.95 19.77 -5.48
C LEU A 79 -0.63 20.71 -4.31
N ARG A 80 0.46 21.47 -4.39
CA ARG A 80 0.80 22.50 -3.41
C ARG A 80 -0.32 23.55 -3.34
N ASP A 81 -0.75 24.06 -4.49
CA ASP A 81 -1.79 25.10 -4.54
C ASP A 81 -3.13 24.59 -3.96
N LEU A 82 -3.50 23.33 -4.22
CA LEU A 82 -4.67 22.70 -3.60
C LEU A 82 -4.54 22.57 -2.07
N LEU A 83 -3.37 22.21 -1.56
CA LEU A 83 -3.12 22.14 -0.12
C LEU A 83 -3.17 23.52 0.53
N LEU A 84 -2.63 24.55 -0.12
CA LEU A 84 -2.72 25.94 0.37
C LEU A 84 -4.16 26.46 0.34
N TYR A 85 -4.90 26.17 -0.72
CA TYR A 85 -6.31 26.60 -0.86
C TYR A 85 -7.20 25.97 0.22
N HIS A 86 -7.10 24.68 0.46
CA HIS A 86 -7.92 23.98 1.45
C HIS A 86 -7.42 24.11 2.88
N ASN A 87 -6.15 24.45 3.06
CA ASN A 87 -5.49 24.65 4.35
C ASN A 87 -5.86 23.58 5.41
N PRO A 88 -5.61 22.28 5.15
CA PRO A 88 -6.03 21.21 6.05
C PRO A 88 -5.35 21.32 7.41
N SER A 89 -6.09 21.03 8.49
CA SER A 89 -5.55 21.01 9.85
C SER A 89 -4.45 19.96 10.02
N CYS A 90 -3.55 20.17 10.98
CA CYS A 90 -2.51 19.18 11.33
C CYS A 90 -3.12 17.82 11.70
N SER A 91 -4.28 17.79 12.37
CA SER A 91 -5.00 16.56 12.69
C SER A 91 -5.46 15.82 11.42
N SER A 92 -6.02 16.53 10.45
CA SER A 92 -6.43 15.95 9.15
C SER A 92 -5.23 15.39 8.39
N LEU A 93 -4.11 16.10 8.36
CA LEU A 93 -2.86 15.64 7.75
C LEU A 93 -2.34 14.37 8.44
N SER A 94 -2.34 14.35 9.78
CA SER A 94 -1.84 13.23 10.58
C SER A 94 -2.59 11.93 10.31
N VAL A 95 -3.93 11.97 10.20
CA VAL A 95 -4.77 10.78 9.90
C VAL A 95 -4.39 10.13 8.57
N HIS A 96 -3.95 10.93 7.60
CA HIS A 96 -3.58 10.46 6.26
C HIS A 96 -2.07 10.31 6.07
N SER A 97 -1.30 10.46 7.16
CA SER A 97 0.15 10.26 7.15
C SER A 97 0.53 8.78 7.29
N PHE A 98 1.71 8.43 6.80
CA PHE A 98 2.31 7.12 6.95
C PHE A 98 3.83 7.21 6.89
N THR A 99 4.50 6.30 7.59
CA THR A 99 5.97 6.32 7.74
C THR A 99 6.68 5.70 6.53
N VAL A 100 7.96 6.03 6.36
CA VAL A 100 8.84 5.35 5.39
C VAL A 100 8.95 3.86 5.72
N GLY A 101 8.96 3.48 6.99
CA GLY A 101 8.95 2.07 7.42
C GLY A 101 7.72 1.30 6.94
N PHE A 102 6.53 1.92 6.95
CA PHE A 102 5.33 1.32 6.37
C PHE A 102 5.49 1.04 4.87
N VAL A 103 6.13 1.96 4.14
CA VAL A 103 6.37 1.79 2.69
C VAL A 103 7.33 0.65 2.43
N SER A 104 8.43 0.56 3.21
CA SER A 104 9.42 -0.53 3.12
C SER A 104 8.78 -1.89 3.36
N GLN A 105 8.00 -2.04 4.43
CA GLN A 105 7.26 -3.29 4.71
C GLN A 105 6.27 -3.66 3.59
N SER A 106 5.59 -2.66 3.01
CA SER A 106 4.67 -2.87 1.90
C SER A 106 5.39 -3.31 0.63
N LEU A 107 6.59 -2.80 0.39
CA LEU A 107 7.44 -3.19 -0.74
C LEU A 107 7.93 -4.63 -0.58
N GLU A 108 8.45 -5.00 0.59
CA GLU A 108 8.85 -6.37 0.90
C GLU A 108 7.69 -7.37 0.71
N HIS A 109 6.49 -7.01 1.21
CA HIS A 109 5.31 -7.84 1.02
C HIS A 109 4.99 -8.03 -0.47
N TYR A 110 5.05 -6.97 -1.26
CA TYR A 110 4.81 -7.04 -2.70
C TYR A 110 5.87 -7.88 -3.43
N GLU A 111 7.13 -7.76 -3.07
CA GLU A 111 8.21 -8.57 -3.64
C GLU A 111 8.01 -10.06 -3.33
N ARG A 112 7.69 -10.40 -2.08
CA ARG A 112 7.34 -11.79 -1.69
C ARG A 112 6.12 -12.30 -2.45
N GLU A 113 5.08 -11.47 -2.60
CA GLU A 113 3.90 -11.82 -3.41
C GLU A 113 4.30 -12.13 -4.85
N THR A 114 5.10 -11.28 -5.47
CA THR A 114 5.53 -11.45 -6.87
C THR A 114 6.29 -12.75 -7.09
N VAL A 115 7.17 -13.11 -6.16
CA VAL A 115 7.97 -14.34 -6.24
C VAL A 115 7.13 -15.60 -5.99
N ASN A 116 6.24 -15.56 -5.00
CA ASN A 116 5.53 -16.75 -4.53
C ASN A 116 4.20 -17.02 -5.24
N LEU A 117 3.52 -15.96 -5.71
CA LEU A 117 2.18 -16.05 -6.31
C LEU A 117 2.08 -17.02 -7.51
N PRO A 118 3.08 -17.11 -8.40
CA PRO A 118 3.04 -18.06 -9.52
C PRO A 118 2.85 -19.51 -9.08
N SER A 119 3.31 -19.90 -7.89
CA SER A 119 3.13 -21.26 -7.36
C SER A 119 1.67 -21.63 -7.11
N PHE A 120 0.80 -20.63 -6.92
CA PHE A 120 -0.64 -20.84 -6.65
C PHE A 120 -1.51 -20.83 -7.91
N LYS A 121 -0.92 -20.81 -9.12
CA LYS A 121 -1.69 -20.74 -10.38
C LYS A 121 -2.72 -21.86 -10.50
N CYS A 122 -2.31 -23.13 -10.27
CA CYS A 122 -3.23 -24.26 -10.35
C CYS A 122 -4.34 -24.21 -9.29
N PRO A 123 -4.05 -24.08 -7.97
CA PRO A 123 -5.12 -23.98 -6.96
C PRO A 123 -6.11 -22.84 -7.21
N VAL A 124 -5.68 -21.75 -7.83
CA VAL A 124 -6.58 -20.63 -8.20
C VAL A 124 -7.42 -20.99 -9.42
N ALA A 125 -6.84 -21.62 -10.45
CA ALA A 125 -7.55 -22.07 -11.64
C ALA A 125 -8.61 -23.13 -11.29
N ASP A 126 -8.28 -24.05 -10.39
CA ASP A 126 -9.16 -25.12 -9.91
C ASP A 126 -10.20 -24.63 -8.88
N LYS A 127 -10.25 -23.31 -8.61
CA LYS A 127 -11.16 -22.66 -7.64
C LYS A 127 -11.03 -23.17 -6.19
N ILE A 128 -9.96 -23.87 -5.86
CA ILE A 128 -9.63 -24.31 -4.50
C ILE A 128 -9.28 -23.10 -3.65
N LEU A 129 -8.59 -22.11 -4.23
CA LEU A 129 -8.13 -20.90 -3.57
C LEU A 129 -8.55 -19.66 -4.37
N THR A 130 -9.07 -18.64 -3.69
CA THR A 130 -9.33 -17.36 -4.38
C THR A 130 -8.02 -16.61 -4.65
N ASN A 131 -7.95 -15.86 -5.75
CA ASN A 131 -6.78 -15.04 -6.08
C ASN A 131 -6.38 -14.08 -4.94
N ALA A 132 -7.36 -13.49 -4.25
CA ALA A 132 -7.11 -12.61 -3.11
C ALA A 132 -6.43 -13.35 -1.94
N ARG A 133 -6.80 -14.59 -1.67
CA ARG A 133 -6.16 -15.42 -0.64
C ARG A 133 -4.77 -15.86 -1.07
N ALA A 134 -4.60 -16.29 -2.33
CA ALA A 134 -3.30 -16.65 -2.89
C ALA A 134 -2.30 -15.49 -2.74
N LYS A 135 -2.69 -14.27 -3.07
CA LYS A 135 -1.89 -13.05 -2.88
C LYS A 135 -1.49 -12.83 -1.42
N ARG A 136 -2.42 -12.99 -0.48
CA ARG A 136 -2.11 -12.85 0.96
C ARG A 136 -1.11 -13.88 1.43
N ILE A 137 -1.27 -15.14 1.04
CA ILE A 137 -0.34 -16.22 1.38
C ILE A 137 1.03 -15.94 0.76
N ALA A 138 1.08 -15.64 -0.53
CA ALA A 138 2.30 -15.32 -1.24
C ALA A 138 3.06 -14.14 -0.61
N GLY A 139 2.34 -13.06 -0.30
CA GLY A 139 2.90 -11.86 0.33
C GLY A 139 3.37 -12.08 1.78
N SER A 140 2.84 -13.08 2.50
CA SER A 140 3.35 -13.48 3.81
C SER A 140 4.70 -14.21 3.73
N GLY A 141 5.16 -14.56 2.52
CA GLY A 141 6.43 -15.25 2.28
C GLY A 141 6.28 -16.76 2.01
N LEU A 142 5.04 -17.26 1.93
CA LEU A 142 4.78 -18.67 1.70
C LEU A 142 4.46 -18.96 0.23
N ASN A 143 5.02 -20.04 -0.31
CA ASN A 143 4.65 -20.61 -1.60
C ASN A 143 3.88 -21.93 -1.42
N LEU A 144 3.32 -22.47 -2.50
CA LEU A 144 2.52 -23.70 -2.45
C LEU A 144 3.30 -24.91 -1.93
N HIS A 145 4.59 -25.01 -2.25
CA HIS A 145 5.43 -26.10 -1.75
C HIS A 145 5.54 -26.07 -0.21
N GLN A 146 5.77 -24.89 0.36
CA GLN A 146 5.83 -24.71 1.81
C GLN A 146 4.47 -25.01 2.48
N ILE A 147 3.36 -24.62 1.87
CA ILE A 147 2.01 -24.95 2.35
C ILE A 147 1.82 -26.48 2.39
N ARG A 148 2.24 -27.20 1.34
CA ARG A 148 2.20 -28.68 1.30
C ARG A 148 3.06 -29.31 2.38
N LEU A 149 4.26 -28.79 2.63
CA LEU A 149 5.15 -29.28 3.69
C LEU A 149 4.54 -29.06 5.09
N ILE A 150 3.95 -27.89 5.33
CA ILE A 150 3.27 -27.58 6.59
C ILE A 150 2.12 -28.56 6.83
N HIS A 151 1.32 -28.81 5.79
CA HIS A 151 0.23 -29.79 5.86
C HIS A 151 0.75 -31.21 6.09
N ALA A 152 1.78 -31.65 5.40
CA ALA A 152 2.36 -32.99 5.56
C ALA A 152 2.90 -33.24 6.99
N ARG A 153 3.39 -32.18 7.67
CA ARG A 153 3.96 -32.27 9.02
C ARG A 153 2.93 -32.12 10.14
N GLY A 154 1.97 -31.23 9.98
CA GLY A 154 1.05 -30.85 11.07
C GLY A 154 -0.43 -30.92 10.70
N GLY A 155 -0.76 -31.45 9.52
CA GLY A 155 -2.15 -31.54 9.05
C GLY A 155 -2.86 -30.19 9.00
N TYR A 156 -4.13 -30.23 9.29
CA TYR A 156 -4.99 -29.04 9.37
C TYR A 156 -4.52 -28.05 10.45
N ASP A 157 -4.16 -28.56 11.62
CA ASP A 157 -3.75 -27.72 12.77
C ASP A 157 -2.45 -26.96 12.47
N GLY A 158 -1.50 -27.61 11.80
CA GLY A 158 -0.28 -26.96 11.33
C GLY A 158 -0.55 -25.82 10.35
N LEU A 159 -1.42 -26.05 9.38
CA LEU A 159 -1.84 -25.00 8.44
C LEU A 159 -2.57 -23.86 9.14
N HIS A 160 -3.52 -24.19 10.01
CA HIS A 160 -4.28 -23.21 10.77
C HIS A 160 -3.37 -22.33 11.63
N SER A 161 -2.43 -22.94 12.34
CA SER A 161 -1.47 -22.24 13.19
C SER A 161 -0.66 -21.19 12.39
N VAL A 162 -0.10 -21.61 11.23
CA VAL A 162 0.72 -20.71 10.40
C VAL A 162 -0.11 -19.62 9.74
N LEU A 163 -1.26 -19.96 9.14
CA LEU A 163 -2.08 -19.00 8.40
C LEU A 163 -2.87 -18.03 9.29
N SER A 164 -3.17 -18.43 10.55
CA SER A 164 -3.82 -17.57 11.54
C SER A 164 -2.85 -16.81 12.43
N SER A 165 -1.54 -17.02 12.27
CA SER A 165 -0.53 -16.30 13.07
C SER A 165 -0.77 -14.80 13.03
N LYS A 166 -0.55 -14.14 14.18
CA LYS A 166 -0.83 -12.71 14.34
C LYS A 166 0.42 -11.89 14.05
N SER A 167 0.24 -10.79 13.33
CA SER A 167 1.25 -9.75 13.21
C SER A 167 1.47 -9.03 14.54
N SER A 168 2.53 -8.23 14.66
CA SER A 168 2.79 -7.36 15.82
C SER A 168 1.61 -6.43 16.17
N LYS A 169 0.70 -6.17 15.23
CA LYS A 169 -0.53 -5.39 15.42
C LYS A 169 -1.77 -6.23 15.77
N GLY A 170 -1.59 -7.50 16.12
CA GLY A 170 -2.66 -8.43 16.51
C GLY A 170 -3.59 -8.90 15.39
N ARG A 171 -3.34 -8.50 14.13
CA ARG A 171 -4.12 -8.94 12.96
C ARG A 171 -3.54 -10.23 12.40
N SER A 172 -4.40 -11.17 11.99
CA SER A 172 -3.94 -12.39 11.32
C SER A 172 -3.16 -12.06 10.05
N VAL A 173 -2.02 -12.72 9.87
CA VAL A 173 -1.12 -12.47 8.72
C VAL A 173 -1.81 -12.83 7.41
N VAL A 174 -2.50 -13.98 7.37
CA VAL A 174 -3.23 -14.43 6.18
C VAL A 174 -4.73 -14.42 6.44
N THR A 175 -5.22 -15.15 7.43
CA THR A 175 -6.66 -15.27 7.70
C THR A 175 -6.94 -15.68 9.14
N ALA A 176 -8.06 -15.18 9.70
CA ALA A 176 -8.62 -15.67 10.96
C ALA A 176 -9.73 -16.72 10.74
N SER A 177 -10.09 -16.99 9.48
CA SER A 177 -11.23 -17.87 9.15
C SER A 177 -10.80 -19.33 9.10
N LYS A 178 -11.50 -20.19 9.83
CA LYS A 178 -11.37 -21.65 9.76
C LYS A 178 -11.81 -22.25 8.40
N LYS A 179 -12.49 -21.49 7.55
CA LYS A 179 -13.04 -21.92 6.24
C LYS A 179 -12.07 -21.81 5.07
N VAL A 180 -10.78 -21.71 5.30
CA VAL A 180 -9.78 -21.45 4.23
C VAL A 180 -9.09 -22.72 3.76
N LEU A 181 -9.34 -23.83 4.44
CA LEU A 181 -8.62 -25.10 4.22
C LEU A 181 -9.58 -26.21 3.86
#